data_e630d8f53914f97c911e1d859e5e681d
#
_entry.id   e630d8f53914f97c911e1d859e5e681d
#
_cell.length_a   1.000
_cell.length_b   1.000
_cell.length_c   1.000
_cell.angle_alpha   90.00
_cell.angle_beta   90.00
_cell.angle_gamma   90.00
#
_symmetry.space_group_name_H-M   'P 1'
#
loop_
_entity.id
_entity.type
_entity.pdbx_description
1 polymer ?
#
loop_
_entity_poly.entity_id
_entity_poly.type
_entity_poly.pdbx_seq_one_letter_code
_entity_poly.pdbx_strand_id
1 'polypeptide(L)'
;MKYTQKNLADAISFAVGVHIDQFDKGGNPYILHPLKLLHWARHANEDVDVQILCMLHDCAEDSSLGVAETLDLIEITFGTEMRQLVDNLTKRDGEKYEEYLDRIKLDVRSAKVKCFDLRHNSDLRRLKGITVKDQERTLKYQVAYAKLNIWIQEQKEEENA
;
A
#
# COMPACT_ATOMS: atom_id res chain seq x y z
N MET A 1 -3.01 -19.66 -10.21
CA MET A 1 -2.66 -18.24 -9.96
C MET A 1 -3.40 -17.33 -10.93
N LYS A 2 -4.12 -16.33 -10.46
CA LYS A 2 -4.91 -15.41 -11.31
C LYS A 2 -4.01 -14.34 -11.98
N TYR A 3 -2.96 -13.91 -11.30
CA TYR A 3 -2.02 -12.88 -11.78
C TYR A 3 -0.66 -13.47 -12.16
N THR A 4 -0.01 -12.85 -13.15
CA THR A 4 1.25 -13.28 -13.75
C THR A 4 2.33 -12.23 -13.58
N GLN A 5 3.58 -12.58 -13.89
CA GLN A 5 4.71 -11.60 -13.92
C GLN A 5 4.48 -10.50 -14.97
N LYS A 6 3.68 -10.77 -16.03
CA LYS A 6 3.26 -9.72 -16.97
C LYS A 6 2.37 -8.68 -16.29
N ASN A 7 1.40 -9.11 -15.49
CA ASN A 7 0.55 -8.17 -14.73
C ASN A 7 1.38 -7.35 -13.73
N LEU A 8 2.43 -7.91 -13.15
CA LEU A 8 3.35 -7.15 -12.30
C LEU A 8 4.10 -6.08 -13.11
N ALA A 9 4.58 -6.40 -14.30
CA ALA A 9 5.23 -5.42 -15.19
C ALA A 9 4.25 -4.29 -15.59
N ASP A 10 3.01 -4.64 -15.89
CA ASP A 10 1.94 -3.67 -16.19
C ASP A 10 1.66 -2.76 -14.97
N ALA A 11 1.63 -3.32 -13.74
CA ALA A 11 1.45 -2.54 -12.51
C ALA A 11 2.61 -1.58 -12.22
N ILE A 12 3.85 -2.00 -12.48
CA ILE A 12 5.02 -1.13 -12.38
C ILE A 12 4.88 0.05 -13.36
N SER A 13 4.53 -0.24 -14.62
CA SER A 13 4.33 0.81 -15.64
C SER A 13 3.21 1.77 -15.28
N PHE A 14 2.09 1.25 -14.74
CA PHE A 14 0.96 2.04 -14.27
C PHE A 14 1.38 2.99 -13.15
N ALA A 15 2.04 2.47 -12.10
CA ALA A 15 2.50 3.25 -10.96
C ALA A 15 3.54 4.31 -11.37
N VAL A 16 4.46 4.00 -12.30
CA VAL A 16 5.40 4.98 -12.86
C VAL A 16 4.65 6.11 -13.54
N GLY A 17 3.61 5.81 -14.34
CA GLY A 17 2.78 6.82 -15.00
C GLY A 17 2.07 7.75 -14.01
N VAL A 18 1.53 7.20 -12.92
CA VAL A 18 0.86 8.00 -11.88
C VAL A 18 1.84 8.89 -11.11
N HIS A 19 3.01 8.37 -10.76
CA HIS A 19 3.96 9.03 -9.85
C HIS A 19 5.13 9.74 -10.53
N ILE A 20 5.09 9.93 -11.87
CA ILE A 20 6.24 10.41 -12.65
C ILE A 20 6.80 11.76 -12.20
N ASP A 21 5.93 12.69 -11.80
CA ASP A 21 6.31 14.04 -11.37
C ASP A 21 6.13 14.25 -9.86
N GLN A 22 6.02 13.16 -9.08
CA GLN A 22 5.81 13.22 -7.64
C GLN A 22 7.10 12.96 -6.88
N PHE A 23 7.27 13.67 -5.76
CA PHE A 23 8.45 13.57 -4.88
C PHE A 23 8.04 13.40 -3.43
N ASP A 24 8.82 12.62 -2.69
CA ASP A 24 8.61 12.45 -1.25
C ASP A 24 9.13 13.68 -0.46
N LYS A 25 8.88 13.70 0.86
CA LYS A 25 9.36 14.76 1.75
C LYS A 25 10.88 14.91 1.80
N GLY A 26 11.61 13.89 1.41
CA GLY A 26 13.07 13.90 1.27
C GLY A 26 13.54 14.49 -0.06
N GLY A 27 12.62 14.73 -1.02
CA GLY A 27 12.89 15.20 -2.37
C GLY A 27 13.33 14.09 -3.33
N ASN A 28 13.07 12.82 -2.99
CA ASN A 28 13.33 11.69 -3.88
C ASN A 28 12.08 11.39 -4.73
N PRO A 29 12.23 10.84 -5.96
CA PRO A 29 11.10 10.41 -6.77
C PRO A 29 10.16 9.48 -5.98
N TYR A 30 8.85 9.78 -5.96
CA TYR A 30 7.89 9.05 -5.15
C TYR A 30 7.81 7.56 -5.49
N ILE A 31 8.03 7.21 -6.76
CA ILE A 31 8.01 5.81 -7.23
C ILE A 31 8.98 4.89 -6.45
N LEU A 32 10.01 5.44 -5.81
CA LEU A 32 10.92 4.65 -4.97
C LEU A 32 10.22 4.06 -3.74
N HIS A 33 9.08 4.67 -3.29
CA HIS A 33 8.28 4.14 -2.20
C HIS A 33 7.58 2.81 -2.58
N PRO A 34 6.70 2.73 -3.58
CA PRO A 34 6.09 1.46 -3.97
C PRO A 34 7.10 0.41 -4.44
N LEU A 35 8.20 0.80 -5.09
CA LEU A 35 9.29 -0.12 -5.43
C LEU A 35 9.97 -0.72 -4.20
N LYS A 36 10.09 0.04 -3.11
CA LYS A 36 10.62 -0.50 -1.84
C LYS A 36 9.69 -1.53 -1.22
N LEU A 37 8.38 -1.29 -1.26
CA LEU A 37 7.37 -2.24 -0.81
C LEU A 37 7.42 -3.52 -1.64
N LEU A 38 7.47 -3.40 -2.96
CA LEU A 38 7.65 -4.53 -3.88
C LEU A 38 8.90 -5.35 -3.54
N HIS A 39 10.04 -4.69 -3.29
CA HIS A 39 11.26 -5.37 -2.89
C HIS A 39 11.07 -6.21 -1.62
N TRP A 40 10.40 -5.67 -0.60
CA TRP A 40 10.13 -6.40 0.63
C TRP A 40 9.12 -7.53 0.45
N ALA A 41 8.07 -7.33 -0.34
CA ALA A 41 7.10 -8.38 -0.67
C ALA A 41 7.78 -9.56 -1.39
N ARG A 42 8.68 -9.30 -2.33
CA ARG A 42 9.48 -10.34 -2.99
C ARG A 42 10.40 -11.08 -2.03
N HIS A 43 11.06 -10.37 -1.13
CA HIS A 43 11.92 -10.98 -0.10
C HIS A 43 11.15 -11.84 0.91
N ALA A 44 9.90 -11.48 1.17
CA ALA A 44 8.97 -12.23 2.02
C ALA A 44 8.30 -13.40 1.29
N ASN A 45 8.61 -13.62 -0.01
CA ASN A 45 7.97 -14.62 -0.88
C ASN A 45 6.44 -14.46 -0.97
N GLU A 46 5.95 -13.21 -0.93
CA GLU A 46 4.53 -12.93 -1.13
C GLU A 46 4.11 -13.23 -2.58
N ASP A 47 2.86 -13.62 -2.75
CA ASP A 47 2.27 -13.92 -4.05
C ASP A 47 2.26 -12.70 -4.99
N VAL A 48 2.13 -12.96 -6.30
CA VAL A 48 2.20 -11.92 -7.33
C VAL A 48 1.12 -10.86 -7.16
N ASP A 49 -0.06 -11.20 -6.65
CA ASP A 49 -1.14 -10.25 -6.36
C ASP A 49 -0.76 -9.24 -5.26
N VAL A 50 -0.11 -9.68 -4.18
CA VAL A 50 0.44 -8.80 -3.15
C VAL A 50 1.54 -7.90 -3.72
N GLN A 51 2.39 -8.45 -4.61
CA GLN A 51 3.44 -7.68 -5.29
C GLN A 51 2.85 -6.58 -6.19
N ILE A 52 1.80 -6.89 -6.95
CA ILE A 52 1.05 -5.92 -7.76
C ILE A 52 0.42 -4.86 -6.87
N LEU A 53 -0.24 -5.27 -5.79
CA LEU A 53 -0.89 -4.37 -4.86
C LEU A 53 0.12 -3.40 -4.19
N CYS A 54 1.36 -3.84 -3.92
CA CYS A 54 2.43 -2.94 -3.46
C CYS A 54 2.70 -1.79 -4.45
N MET A 55 2.61 -2.06 -5.75
CA MET A 55 2.81 -1.02 -6.76
C MET A 55 1.62 -0.07 -6.88
N LEU A 56 0.39 -0.57 -6.70
CA LEU A 56 -0.84 0.17 -6.96
C LEU A 56 -1.44 0.87 -5.74
N HIS A 57 -0.96 0.60 -4.51
CA HIS A 57 -1.63 0.94 -3.25
C HIS A 57 -1.93 2.43 -3.07
N ASP A 58 -1.06 3.32 -3.54
CA ASP A 58 -1.22 4.77 -3.46
C ASP A 58 -1.72 5.42 -4.78
N CYS A 59 -1.84 4.62 -5.86
CA CYS A 59 -2.17 5.19 -7.18
C CYS A 59 -3.52 5.91 -7.19
N ALA A 60 -4.52 5.40 -6.47
CA ALA A 60 -5.84 6.03 -6.45
C ALA A 60 -5.85 7.34 -5.64
N GLU A 61 -5.11 7.41 -4.53
CA GLU A 61 -5.02 8.64 -3.71
C GLU A 61 -4.23 9.74 -4.42
N ASP A 62 -3.14 9.37 -5.12
CA ASP A 62 -2.13 10.30 -5.62
C ASP A 62 -2.30 10.66 -7.10
N SER A 63 -3.21 9.99 -7.82
CA SER A 63 -3.45 10.27 -9.24
C SER A 63 -4.10 11.62 -9.47
N SER A 64 -3.63 12.35 -10.49
CA SER A 64 -4.26 13.58 -10.96
C SER A 64 -5.65 13.38 -11.55
N LEU A 65 -6.02 12.15 -11.90
CA LEU A 65 -7.36 11.81 -12.41
C LEU A 65 -8.41 11.73 -11.29
N GLY A 66 -7.96 11.59 -10.03
CA GLY A 66 -8.84 11.37 -8.89
C GLY A 66 -9.13 9.89 -8.63
N VAL A 67 -9.69 9.64 -7.43
CA VAL A 67 -9.86 8.29 -6.89
C VAL A 67 -10.74 7.40 -7.77
N ALA A 68 -11.94 7.87 -8.13
CA ALA A 68 -12.92 7.08 -8.86
C ALA A 68 -12.39 6.65 -10.25
N GLU A 69 -11.90 7.58 -11.04
CA GLU A 69 -11.38 7.29 -12.38
C GLU A 69 -10.15 6.37 -12.32
N THR A 70 -9.27 6.55 -11.34
CA THR A 70 -8.09 5.70 -11.20
C THR A 70 -8.47 4.28 -10.79
N LEU A 71 -9.45 4.11 -9.89
CA LEU A 71 -9.97 2.79 -9.53
C LEU A 71 -10.63 2.09 -10.73
N ASP A 72 -11.35 2.83 -11.58
CA ASP A 72 -11.96 2.28 -12.80
C ASP A 72 -10.88 1.83 -13.82
N LEU A 73 -9.80 2.58 -13.98
CA LEU A 73 -8.66 2.18 -14.80
C LEU A 73 -7.95 0.93 -14.23
N ILE A 74 -7.83 0.83 -12.92
CA ILE A 74 -7.28 -0.36 -12.25
C ILE A 74 -8.20 -1.56 -12.50
N GLU A 75 -9.51 -1.40 -12.43
CA GLU A 75 -10.47 -2.47 -12.73
C GLU A 75 -10.37 -2.96 -14.16
N ILE A 76 -10.31 -2.05 -15.13
CA ILE A 76 -10.15 -2.38 -16.56
C ILE A 76 -8.86 -3.16 -16.81
N THR A 77 -7.77 -2.79 -16.13
CA THR A 77 -6.44 -3.35 -16.39
C THR A 77 -6.17 -4.64 -15.60
N PHE A 78 -6.61 -4.70 -14.34
CA PHE A 78 -6.26 -5.78 -13.39
C PHE A 78 -7.48 -6.56 -12.87
N GLY A 79 -8.69 -6.09 -13.14
CA GLY A 79 -9.95 -6.69 -12.74
C GLY A 79 -10.48 -6.21 -11.40
N THR A 80 -11.74 -6.54 -11.14
CA THR A 80 -12.55 -6.08 -10.00
C THR A 80 -11.92 -6.40 -8.64
N GLU A 81 -11.27 -7.57 -8.52
CA GLU A 81 -10.61 -7.96 -7.27
C GLU A 81 -9.45 -7.01 -6.92
N MET A 82 -8.58 -6.68 -7.87
CA MET A 82 -7.47 -5.76 -7.61
C MET A 82 -7.98 -4.34 -7.33
N ARG A 83 -9.02 -3.90 -8.04
CA ARG A 83 -9.72 -2.64 -7.74
C ARG A 83 -10.17 -2.58 -6.28
N GLN A 84 -10.81 -3.66 -5.78
CA GLN A 84 -11.30 -3.73 -4.40
C GLN A 84 -10.15 -3.69 -3.39
N LEU A 85 -9.04 -4.39 -3.67
CA LEU A 85 -7.85 -4.37 -2.80
C LEU A 85 -7.23 -2.97 -2.71
N VAL A 86 -7.15 -2.25 -3.83
CA VAL A 86 -6.65 -0.86 -3.86
C VAL A 86 -7.63 0.06 -3.14
N ASP A 87 -8.95 -0.08 -3.35
CA ASP A 87 -9.97 0.71 -2.65
C ASP A 87 -9.90 0.51 -1.12
N ASN A 88 -9.63 -0.71 -0.64
CA ASN A 88 -9.40 -0.97 0.78
C ASN A 88 -8.22 -0.15 1.35
N LEU A 89 -7.20 0.10 0.54
CA LEU A 89 -6.00 0.84 0.92
C LEU A 89 -6.14 2.36 0.70
N THR A 90 -7.11 2.80 -0.09
CA THR A 90 -7.36 4.20 -0.42
C THR A 90 -8.12 4.88 0.73
N LYS A 91 -7.50 5.83 1.41
CA LYS A 91 -8.13 6.55 2.51
C LYS A 91 -9.22 7.50 1.98
N ARG A 92 -10.35 7.57 2.69
CA ARG A 92 -11.50 8.41 2.33
C ARG A 92 -11.49 9.73 3.10
N ASP A 93 -12.02 10.77 2.47
CA ASP A 93 -12.18 12.06 3.14
C ASP A 93 -13.08 11.95 4.37
N GLY A 94 -12.66 12.53 5.48
CA GLY A 94 -13.39 12.49 6.74
C GLY A 94 -13.37 11.15 7.49
N GLU A 95 -12.79 10.09 6.90
CA GLU A 95 -12.70 8.78 7.52
C GLU A 95 -11.77 8.78 8.73
N LYS A 96 -12.23 8.25 9.86
CA LYS A 96 -11.38 8.06 11.03
C LYS A 96 -10.34 6.99 10.77
N TYR A 97 -9.17 7.14 11.38
CA TYR A 97 -8.07 6.22 11.13
C TYR A 97 -8.37 4.77 11.53
N GLU A 98 -9.12 4.55 12.59
CA GLU A 98 -9.55 3.21 13.01
C GLU A 98 -10.53 2.59 11.99
N GLU A 99 -11.48 3.36 11.46
CA GLU A 99 -12.41 2.92 10.41
C GLU A 99 -11.66 2.53 9.13
N TYR A 100 -10.62 3.30 8.79
CA TYR A 100 -9.71 2.96 7.69
C TYR A 100 -8.95 1.65 7.93
N LEU A 101 -8.42 1.42 9.14
CA LEU A 101 -7.76 0.16 9.49
C LEU A 101 -8.72 -1.03 9.47
N ASP A 102 -9.97 -0.85 9.88
CA ASP A 102 -10.99 -1.90 9.81
C ASP A 102 -11.33 -2.25 8.36
N ARG A 103 -11.36 -1.27 7.46
CA ARG A 103 -11.56 -1.52 6.02
C ARG A 103 -10.36 -2.25 5.39
N ILE A 104 -9.15 -1.95 5.81
CA ILE A 104 -7.94 -2.68 5.39
C ILE A 104 -8.02 -4.16 5.77
N LYS A 105 -8.59 -4.48 6.93
CA LYS A 105 -8.78 -5.86 7.41
C LYS A 105 -9.87 -6.64 6.67
N LEU A 106 -10.54 -6.08 5.68
CA LEU A 106 -11.45 -6.84 4.81
C LEU A 106 -10.71 -7.87 3.94
N ASP A 107 -9.39 -7.70 3.75
CA ASP A 107 -8.57 -8.65 3.00
C ASP A 107 -7.14 -8.69 3.56
N VAL A 108 -6.63 -9.89 3.80
CA VAL A 108 -5.30 -10.10 4.38
C VAL A 108 -4.17 -9.53 3.50
N ARG A 109 -4.36 -9.48 2.17
CA ARG A 109 -3.39 -8.91 1.22
C ARG A 109 -3.28 -7.40 1.40
N SER A 110 -4.41 -6.71 1.58
CA SER A 110 -4.43 -5.26 1.89
C SER A 110 -3.73 -4.97 3.22
N ALA A 111 -3.96 -5.78 4.25
CA ALA A 111 -3.30 -5.63 5.54
C ALA A 111 -1.76 -5.85 5.44
N LYS A 112 -1.31 -6.84 4.67
CA LYS A 112 0.11 -7.10 4.42
C LYS A 112 0.79 -5.90 3.73
N VAL A 113 0.19 -5.39 2.66
CA VAL A 113 0.72 -4.21 1.95
C VAL A 113 0.75 -2.99 2.86
N LYS A 114 -0.30 -2.78 3.66
CA LYS A 114 -0.30 -1.69 4.65
C LYS A 114 0.79 -1.83 5.71
N CYS A 115 1.13 -3.04 6.13
CA CYS A 115 2.29 -3.28 7.01
C CYS A 115 3.60 -2.85 6.35
N PHE A 116 3.83 -3.17 5.07
CA PHE A 116 5.02 -2.69 4.34
C PHE A 116 5.04 -1.16 4.23
N ASP A 117 3.90 -0.56 3.92
CA ASP A 117 3.74 0.90 3.82
C ASP A 117 4.04 1.58 5.16
N LEU A 118 3.42 1.15 6.25
CA LEU A 118 3.66 1.69 7.59
C LEU A 118 5.12 1.55 8.02
N ARG A 119 5.76 0.41 7.72
CA ARG A 119 7.18 0.20 7.97
C ARG A 119 8.04 1.21 7.23
N HIS A 120 7.78 1.46 5.94
CA HIS A 120 8.55 2.42 5.15
C HIS A 120 8.30 3.86 5.59
N ASN A 121 7.05 4.21 5.90
CA ASN A 121 6.68 5.55 6.35
C ASN A 121 7.08 5.87 7.80
N SER A 122 7.45 4.85 8.59
CA SER A 122 8.03 5.00 9.93
C SER A 122 9.55 5.18 9.93
N ASP A 123 10.21 5.08 8.79
CA ASP A 123 11.66 5.27 8.71
C ASP A 123 12.03 6.76 8.68
N LEU A 124 12.33 7.30 9.86
CA LEU A 124 12.70 8.71 10.05
C LEU A 124 13.97 9.12 9.30
N ARG A 125 14.83 8.15 8.89
CA ARG A 125 16.07 8.43 8.11
C ARG A 125 15.78 8.95 6.71
N ARG A 126 14.54 8.79 6.22
CA ARG A 126 14.07 9.34 4.93
C ARG A 126 13.83 10.85 4.97
N LEU A 127 13.78 11.45 6.16
CA LEU A 127 13.51 12.88 6.35
C LEU A 127 14.82 13.67 6.44
N LYS A 128 14.85 14.85 5.83
CA LYS A 128 15.98 15.80 5.92
C LYS A 128 16.03 16.52 7.27
N GLY A 129 14.98 16.43 8.07
CA GLY A 129 14.87 16.95 9.43
C GLY A 129 13.66 16.31 10.10
N ILE A 130 13.73 16.11 11.42
CA ILE A 130 12.69 15.43 12.18
C ILE A 130 11.99 16.46 13.08
N THR A 131 10.67 16.58 12.93
CA THR A 131 9.80 17.40 13.77
C THR A 131 9.07 16.55 14.81
N VAL A 132 8.49 17.20 15.84
CA VAL A 132 7.61 16.53 16.82
C VAL A 132 6.44 15.83 16.11
N LYS A 133 5.84 16.49 15.11
CA LYS A 133 4.76 15.89 14.30
C LYS A 133 5.20 14.61 13.55
N ASP A 134 6.44 14.55 13.10
CA ASP A 134 6.98 13.34 12.47
C ASP A 134 7.13 12.20 13.47
N GLN A 135 7.53 12.50 14.71
CA GLN A 135 7.62 11.51 15.78
C GLN A 135 6.23 10.99 16.18
N GLU A 136 5.25 11.87 16.38
CA GLU A 136 3.85 11.50 16.68
C GLU A 136 3.26 10.62 15.57
N ARG A 137 3.47 10.99 14.30
CA ARG A 137 3.04 10.22 13.16
C ARG A 137 3.70 8.84 13.13
N THR A 138 4.99 8.76 13.39
CA THR A 138 5.74 7.50 13.44
C THR A 138 5.21 6.59 14.53
N LEU A 139 4.94 7.10 15.73
CA LEU A 139 4.34 6.33 16.81
C LEU A 139 2.97 5.77 16.41
N LYS A 140 2.10 6.60 15.82
CA LYS A 140 0.80 6.17 15.29
C LYS A 140 0.95 5.02 14.27
N TYR A 141 1.92 5.12 13.37
CA TYR A 141 2.18 4.10 12.35
C TYR A 141 2.72 2.79 12.95
N GLN A 142 3.59 2.87 13.96
CA GLN A 142 4.09 1.70 14.68
C GLN A 142 2.97 0.96 15.42
N VAL A 143 2.05 1.68 16.06
CA VAL A 143 0.88 1.09 16.72
C VAL A 143 -0.05 0.41 15.69
N ALA A 144 -0.31 1.07 14.57
CA ALA A 144 -1.13 0.49 13.50
C ALA A 144 -0.47 -0.76 12.89
N TYR A 145 0.85 -0.72 12.66
CA TYR A 145 1.62 -1.87 12.20
C TYR A 145 1.47 -3.06 13.16
N ALA A 146 1.64 -2.84 14.46
CA ALA A 146 1.50 -3.91 15.47
C ALA A 146 0.10 -4.52 15.46
N LYS A 147 -0.96 -3.70 15.43
CA LYS A 147 -2.35 -4.16 15.36
C LYS A 147 -2.62 -5.02 14.11
N LEU A 148 -2.19 -4.55 12.93
CA LEU A 148 -2.40 -5.27 11.68
C LEU A 148 -1.58 -6.57 11.63
N ASN A 149 -0.35 -6.54 12.13
CA ASN A 149 0.51 -7.73 12.12
C ASN A 149 -0.03 -8.83 13.04
N ILE A 150 -0.55 -8.49 14.23
CA ILE A 150 -1.22 -9.43 15.12
C ILE A 150 -2.43 -10.04 14.39
N TRP A 151 -3.30 -9.21 13.81
CA TRP A 151 -4.47 -9.67 13.09
C TRP A 151 -4.10 -10.62 11.90
N ILE A 152 -3.04 -10.31 11.15
CA ILE A 152 -2.56 -11.18 10.05
C ILE A 152 -2.12 -12.55 10.59
N GLN A 153 -1.49 -12.62 11.77
CA GLN A 153 -1.10 -13.90 12.36
C GLN A 153 -2.32 -14.72 12.81
N GLU A 154 -3.32 -14.06 13.41
CA GLU A 154 -4.59 -14.70 13.79
C GLU A 154 -5.29 -15.33 12.58
N GLN A 155 -5.35 -14.61 11.42
CA GLN A 155 -5.92 -15.15 10.19
C GLN A 155 -5.18 -16.40 9.68
N LYS A 156 -3.86 -16.43 9.77
CA LYS A 156 -3.05 -17.60 9.37
C LYS A 156 -3.28 -18.81 10.29
N GLU A 157 -3.50 -18.58 11.57
CA GLU A 157 -3.79 -19.65 12.52
C GLU A 157 -5.18 -20.24 12.26
N GLU A 158 -6.18 -19.41 11.96
CA GLU A 158 -7.53 -19.82 11.58
C GLU A 158 -7.56 -20.64 10.28
N GLU A 159 -6.78 -20.26 9.26
CA GLU A 159 -6.67 -20.99 7.99
C GLU A 159 -6.02 -22.37 8.14
N ASN A 160 -5.17 -22.56 9.17
CA ASN A 160 -4.45 -23.80 9.42
C ASN A 160 -5.13 -24.72 10.45
N ALA A 161 -6.24 -24.29 11.05
CA ALA A 161 -7.02 -25.05 12.04
C ALA A 161 -8.10 -25.90 11.41
#